data_1ac9fdcf54574e5ae302f082874770c6
#
_entry.id   1ac9fdcf54574e5ae302f082874770c6
#
_cell.length_a   1.000
_cell.length_b   1.000
_cell.length_c   1.000
_cell.angle_alpha   90.00
_cell.angle_beta   90.00
_cell.angle_gamma   90.00
#
_symmetry.space_group_name_H-M   'P 1'
#
loop_
_entity.id
_entity.type
_entity.pdbx_description
1 polymer ?
#
loop_
_entity_poly.entity_id
_entity_poly.type
_entity_poly.pdbx_seq_one_letter_code
_entity_poly.pdbx_strand_id
1 'polypeptide(L)'
;MNNDLNNDLFKAGVSRRGFLTGSAALCVMAGLGLTGCGGSGAESGSAAASGQDVEYRDELQIALPASPDGLDPHTTSSLVTMDIICNVVEPLFGLDSDYEPQPVLAKGYEVSDDGLTYTIKLREGVTFHNGKEFGSEDVVASMNRWLTVNDRAASLLPGATFAASGDHEVTCTLTEPAVDFLIILGNHSQYPGIFPSEVIEAADDTGVTEYVGTGAYKFVEWKQDQYVHLTRYEDYVAAHGKASGYTGKVSAPTKDIYYQFVTEASTRVSGFETGEYDIAGEIPTENYHDFDGNDDVKLYTHNAGVLTAFLNMNEGIFADEEIRKCALMAIDCEAAALAAYGEKELFNIDPNLGNPENAQWATDAGKKYFNQADAKAAKKALAKTSYAGETVKLLTTPDYKDMYNATVALQEQLEKAGFTAEVDSYEFATFMDIRSSKPEQWDLFVASTNYKPIPAQSLSVSKAFYGLSDEKALKLVAETRTAKDTDAAAKKWAEAQERLYEIAVIEPLCHYASITGTQADVEDVEVLDGAIVWNAKRPE
;
A
#
# COMPACT_ATOMS: atom_id res chain seq x y z
N MET A 1 10.32 -11.25 36.47
CA MET A 1 11.43 -10.41 35.96
C MET A 1 11.94 -11.11 34.73
N ASN A 2 11.46 -10.70 33.61
CA ASN A 2 11.84 -10.91 32.19
C ASN A 2 10.57 -11.05 31.34
N ASN A 3 9.94 -9.93 31.04
CA ASN A 3 8.86 -9.86 30.04
C ASN A 3 8.79 -8.48 29.37
N ASP A 4 9.89 -7.69 29.41
CA ASP A 4 9.86 -6.31 28.93
C ASP A 4 10.78 -6.03 27.74
N LEU A 5 11.25 -7.06 27.01
CA LEU A 5 12.20 -6.86 25.91
C LEU A 5 11.61 -7.05 24.49
N ASN A 6 10.42 -7.61 24.36
CA ASN A 6 9.82 -7.85 23.02
C ASN A 6 8.76 -6.84 22.58
N ASN A 7 8.44 -5.86 23.44
CA ASN A 7 7.43 -4.85 23.07
C ASN A 7 8.02 -3.56 22.48
N ASP A 8 9.33 -3.49 22.29
CA ASP A 8 10.01 -2.27 21.86
C ASP A 8 10.37 -2.24 20.36
N LEU A 9 10.26 -3.36 19.64
CA LEU A 9 10.56 -3.39 18.20
C LEU A 9 9.46 -2.74 17.33
N PHE A 10 8.20 -2.81 17.76
CA PHE A 10 7.09 -2.14 17.08
C PHE A 10 6.77 -0.74 17.66
N LYS A 11 7.30 -0.40 18.84
CA LYS A 11 7.09 0.93 19.45
C LYS A 11 8.14 1.97 19.11
N ALA A 12 9.28 1.53 18.60
CA ALA A 12 10.22 2.44 17.99
C ALA A 12 9.94 2.45 16.49
N GLY A 13 9.20 3.44 16.04
CA GLY A 13 9.30 3.89 14.67
C GLY A 13 10.78 4.20 14.43
N VAL A 14 11.52 3.20 13.98
CA VAL A 14 12.91 3.41 13.57
C VAL A 14 12.83 4.15 12.25
N SER A 15 12.74 5.47 12.35
CA SER A 15 13.05 6.33 11.23
C SER A 15 14.39 5.83 10.67
N ARG A 16 14.41 5.44 9.39
CA ARG A 16 15.61 4.99 8.64
C ARG A 16 16.82 5.93 8.78
N ARG A 17 16.66 7.11 9.36
CA ARG A 17 17.74 8.05 9.72
C ARG A 17 18.65 7.55 10.87
N GLY A 18 18.25 6.58 11.68
CA GLY A 18 19.04 6.05 12.80
C GLY A 18 20.01 4.94 12.41
N PHE A 19 19.82 4.24 11.30
CA PHE A 19 20.62 3.08 10.94
C PHE A 19 21.92 3.42 10.19
N LEU A 20 22.03 4.58 9.57
CA LEU A 20 23.21 5.00 8.79
C LEU A 20 24.29 5.73 9.59
N THR A 21 24.13 5.95 10.91
CA THR A 21 25.13 6.63 11.74
C THR A 21 25.84 5.73 12.77
N GLY A 22 25.51 4.44 12.82
CA GLY A 22 26.04 3.48 13.82
C GLY A 22 27.25 2.64 13.42
N SER A 23 27.65 2.60 12.16
CA SER A 23 28.68 1.65 11.67
C SER A 23 30.08 2.22 11.39
N ALA A 24 30.41 3.40 11.89
CA ALA A 24 31.71 4.03 11.64
C ALA A 24 32.57 4.27 12.91
N ALA A 25 32.50 3.42 13.92
CA ALA A 25 33.36 3.56 15.08
C ALA A 25 33.63 2.23 15.79
N LEU A 26 34.37 1.31 15.15
CA LEU A 26 35.03 0.20 15.89
C LEU A 26 36.07 -0.51 15.01
N CYS A 27 37.15 0.21 14.66
CA CYS A 27 38.41 -0.40 14.23
C CYS A 27 39.58 0.56 14.43
N VAL A 28 39.90 0.87 15.68
CA VAL A 28 41.28 1.28 16.06
C VAL A 28 41.49 0.85 17.51
N MET A 29 42.17 -0.25 17.73
CA MET A 29 43.16 -0.45 18.80
C MET A 29 43.62 -1.92 18.82
N ALA A 30 44.73 -2.17 18.19
CA ALA A 30 45.72 -3.13 18.68
C ALA A 30 46.97 -3.10 17.78
N GLY A 31 48.07 -2.61 18.30
CA GLY A 31 49.34 -2.70 17.59
C GLY A 31 50.40 -1.70 18.06
N LEU A 32 50.75 -1.73 19.34
CA LEU A 32 51.98 -1.13 19.82
C LEU A 32 53.05 -2.24 19.99
N GLY A 33 54.17 -2.08 19.32
CA GLY A 33 55.34 -2.86 19.69
C GLY A 33 56.46 -2.92 18.67
N LEU A 34 57.47 -2.05 18.88
CA LEU A 34 58.92 -2.24 18.74
C LEU A 34 59.66 -1.81 17.46
N THR A 35 60.21 -0.63 17.60
CA THR A 35 61.63 -0.19 17.31
C THR A 35 62.43 -0.87 16.21
N GLY A 36 62.97 -0.03 15.31
CA GLY A 36 64.16 -0.31 14.48
C GLY A 36 64.48 0.86 13.56
N CYS A 37 65.60 1.55 13.85
CA CYS A 37 66.20 2.68 13.13
C CYS A 37 66.59 2.37 11.69
N GLY A 38 66.47 3.38 10.79
CA GLY A 38 67.37 3.49 9.65
C GLY A 38 66.83 4.08 8.39
N GLY A 39 67.03 5.39 8.17
CA GLY A 39 67.54 6.00 6.95
C GLY A 39 66.64 6.24 5.72
N SER A 40 66.41 7.55 5.50
CA SER A 40 66.34 8.25 4.19
C SER A 40 65.25 7.97 3.16
N GLY A 41 64.39 8.92 2.99
CA GLY A 41 63.91 9.47 1.70
C GLY A 41 63.09 8.57 0.78
N ALA A 42 61.76 8.82 0.76
CA ALA A 42 60.96 8.71 -0.47
C ALA A 42 59.56 9.24 -0.21
N GLU A 43 59.03 9.86 -1.22
CA GLU A 43 57.77 10.53 -1.41
C GLU A 43 56.54 9.83 -0.82
N SER A 44 55.70 10.61 -0.16
CA SER A 44 54.36 10.20 0.27
C SER A 44 53.43 10.02 -0.93
N GLY A 45 53.43 8.81 -1.48
CA GLY A 45 52.32 8.36 -2.33
C GLY A 45 51.15 8.02 -1.41
N SER A 46 50.11 8.84 -1.45
CA SER A 46 48.80 8.49 -0.91
C SER A 46 48.29 7.26 -1.67
N ALA A 47 48.33 6.10 -1.04
CA ALA A 47 47.60 4.95 -1.53
C ALA A 47 46.12 5.25 -1.38
N ALA A 48 45.50 5.72 -2.45
CA ALA A 48 44.05 5.60 -2.61
C ALA A 48 43.73 4.11 -2.53
N ALA A 49 42.88 3.74 -1.59
CA ALA A 49 42.26 2.43 -1.60
C ALA A 49 41.56 2.29 -2.95
N SER A 50 42.09 1.43 -3.82
CA SER A 50 41.40 1.01 -5.02
C SER A 50 40.14 0.28 -4.59
N GLY A 51 39.00 0.98 -4.59
CA GLY A 51 37.73 0.31 -4.60
C GLY A 51 37.77 -0.62 -5.83
N GLN A 52 37.61 -1.90 -5.63
CA GLN A 52 37.30 -2.79 -6.75
C GLN A 52 35.99 -2.26 -7.32
N ASP A 53 35.95 -1.94 -8.61
CA ASP A 53 34.73 -1.66 -9.32
C ASP A 53 33.89 -2.95 -9.22
N VAL A 54 32.79 -2.91 -8.49
CA VAL A 54 31.85 -4.03 -8.38
C VAL A 54 31.12 -4.12 -9.71
N GLU A 55 31.28 -5.24 -10.41
CA GLU A 55 30.46 -5.54 -11.59
C GLU A 55 29.09 -6.00 -11.12
N TYR A 56 28.04 -5.48 -11.78
CA TYR A 56 26.64 -5.81 -11.46
C TYR A 56 26.05 -6.59 -12.62
N ARG A 57 25.11 -7.49 -12.32
CA ARG A 57 24.38 -8.27 -13.30
C ARG A 57 23.59 -7.36 -14.22
N ASP A 58 23.51 -7.74 -15.50
CA ASP A 58 22.69 -7.04 -16.49
C ASP A 58 21.20 -7.31 -16.29
N GLU A 59 20.82 -8.37 -15.57
CA GLU A 59 19.44 -8.85 -15.43
C GLU A 59 19.02 -9.00 -13.97
N LEU A 60 17.72 -8.69 -13.70
CA LEU A 60 17.02 -9.03 -12.46
C LEU A 60 15.78 -9.87 -12.77
N GLN A 61 15.58 -10.94 -11.96
CA GLN A 61 14.45 -11.86 -12.03
C GLN A 61 13.53 -11.61 -10.83
N ILE A 62 12.29 -11.18 -11.09
CA ILE A 62 11.31 -10.82 -10.05
C ILE A 62 10.12 -11.74 -10.16
N ALA A 63 9.86 -12.55 -9.13
CA ALA A 63 8.71 -13.44 -9.10
C ALA A 63 7.48 -12.74 -8.53
N LEU A 64 6.40 -12.70 -9.30
CA LEU A 64 5.10 -12.14 -8.92
C LEU A 64 4.06 -13.27 -8.73
N PRO A 65 3.06 -13.08 -7.84
CA PRO A 65 2.08 -14.11 -7.50
C PRO A 65 0.98 -14.30 -8.54
N ALA A 66 0.87 -13.40 -9.50
CA ALA A 66 -0.19 -13.44 -10.52
C ALA A 66 0.31 -12.91 -11.86
N SER A 67 -0.38 -13.29 -12.93
CA SER A 67 -0.26 -12.68 -14.26
C SER A 67 -1.23 -11.48 -14.34
N PRO A 68 -0.83 -10.32 -14.89
CA PRO A 68 -1.75 -9.22 -15.09
C PRO A 68 -2.77 -9.55 -16.20
N ASP A 69 -4.00 -9.04 -16.08
CA ASP A 69 -5.00 -9.12 -17.14
C ASP A 69 -4.71 -8.14 -18.29
N GLY A 70 -3.93 -7.09 -18.01
CA GLY A 70 -3.51 -6.04 -18.93
C GLY A 70 -2.46 -5.15 -18.27
N LEU A 71 -1.75 -4.35 -19.10
CA LEU A 71 -0.76 -3.38 -18.61
C LEU A 71 -1.23 -1.92 -18.76
N ASP A 72 -2.52 -1.68 -18.98
CA ASP A 72 -3.10 -0.34 -18.94
C ASP A 72 -3.49 0.06 -17.53
N PRO A 73 -2.74 0.95 -16.86
CA PRO A 73 -3.00 1.32 -15.47
C PRO A 73 -4.28 2.15 -15.30
N HIS A 74 -4.84 2.69 -16.38
CA HIS A 74 -6.09 3.46 -16.31
C HIS A 74 -7.32 2.57 -16.12
N THR A 75 -7.27 1.30 -16.54
CA THR A 75 -8.43 0.39 -16.57
C THR A 75 -8.46 -0.63 -15.45
N THR A 76 -7.41 -0.70 -14.62
CA THR A 76 -7.28 -1.70 -13.55
C THR A 76 -6.82 -1.07 -12.23
N SER A 77 -6.99 -1.81 -11.15
CA SER A 77 -6.37 -1.54 -9.84
C SER A 77 -5.45 -2.70 -9.38
N SER A 78 -5.06 -3.57 -10.30
CA SER A 78 -4.16 -4.70 -10.04
C SER A 78 -2.78 -4.21 -9.64
N LEU A 79 -2.30 -4.54 -8.44
CA LEU A 79 -0.96 -4.19 -7.98
C LEU A 79 0.11 -4.81 -8.88
N VAL A 80 -0.08 -6.03 -9.36
CA VAL A 80 0.84 -6.69 -10.31
C VAL A 80 1.03 -5.86 -11.58
N THR A 81 -0.05 -5.29 -12.12
CA THR A 81 0.04 -4.36 -13.26
C THR A 81 0.84 -3.11 -12.88
N MET A 82 0.55 -2.54 -11.71
CA MET A 82 1.20 -1.30 -11.26
C MET A 82 2.69 -1.48 -11.00
N ASP A 83 3.10 -2.60 -10.39
CA ASP A 83 4.50 -2.93 -10.12
C ASP A 83 5.34 -3.03 -11.41
N ILE A 84 4.72 -3.46 -12.50
CA ILE A 84 5.37 -3.56 -13.81
C ILE A 84 5.37 -2.18 -14.51
N ILE A 85 4.17 -1.58 -14.65
CA ILE A 85 3.98 -0.44 -15.56
C ILE A 85 4.57 0.86 -15.03
N CYS A 86 4.73 1.01 -13.70
CA CYS A 86 5.36 2.19 -13.09
C CYS A 86 6.83 2.38 -13.50
N ASN A 87 7.49 1.34 -14.00
CA ASN A 87 8.83 1.44 -14.57
C ASN A 87 8.84 2.00 -16.00
N VAL A 88 7.70 1.91 -16.69
CA VAL A 88 7.53 2.26 -18.10
C VAL A 88 6.86 3.63 -18.26
N VAL A 89 5.84 3.90 -17.45
CA VAL A 89 5.00 5.10 -17.56
C VAL A 89 5.08 5.87 -16.25
N GLU A 90 5.34 7.17 -16.30
CA GLU A 90 5.40 8.03 -15.11
C GLU A 90 4.13 8.87 -14.95
N PRO A 91 3.72 9.17 -13.69
CA PRO A 91 2.61 10.07 -13.38
C PRO A 91 3.10 11.52 -13.25
N LEU A 92 2.18 12.47 -13.04
CA LEU A 92 2.53 13.86 -12.71
C LEU A 92 3.17 13.99 -11.33
N PHE A 93 2.64 13.27 -10.36
CA PHE A 93 3.09 13.19 -8.96
C PHE A 93 3.21 11.73 -8.54
N GLY A 94 4.08 11.43 -7.60
CA GLY A 94 4.19 10.15 -6.92
C GLY A 94 4.13 10.34 -5.41
N LEU A 95 3.98 9.26 -4.64
CA LEU A 95 4.05 9.30 -3.19
C LEU A 95 5.45 8.86 -2.74
N ASP A 96 6.06 9.64 -1.85
CA ASP A 96 7.31 9.25 -1.22
C ASP A 96 7.08 8.20 -0.11
N SER A 97 8.14 7.79 0.58
CA SER A 97 8.07 6.78 1.65
C SER A 97 7.27 7.23 2.89
N ASP A 98 6.96 8.51 3.00
CA ASP A 98 6.13 9.08 4.05
C ASP A 98 4.68 9.30 3.55
N TYR A 99 4.34 8.79 2.33
CA TYR A 99 3.07 8.98 1.62
C TYR A 99 2.75 10.44 1.26
N GLU A 100 3.77 11.30 1.21
CA GLU A 100 3.60 12.70 0.80
C GLU A 100 3.75 12.85 -0.72
N PRO A 101 2.88 13.61 -1.39
CA PRO A 101 2.93 13.77 -2.84
C PRO A 101 4.13 14.63 -3.26
N GLN A 102 4.96 14.07 -4.13
CA GLN A 102 6.14 14.73 -4.71
C GLN A 102 6.03 14.81 -6.24
N PRO A 103 6.57 15.87 -6.88
CA PRO A 103 6.58 15.98 -8.34
C PRO A 103 7.43 14.89 -9.02
N VAL A 104 6.89 14.28 -10.11
CA VAL A 104 7.58 13.34 -11.00
C VAL A 104 7.70 13.94 -12.40
N LEU A 105 6.62 13.98 -13.22
CA LEU A 105 6.58 14.71 -14.48
C LEU A 105 6.17 16.17 -14.29
N ALA A 106 5.52 16.50 -13.17
CA ALA A 106 5.34 17.88 -12.77
C ALA A 106 6.67 18.49 -12.30
N LYS A 107 6.84 19.81 -12.49
CA LYS A 107 7.89 20.66 -11.90
C LYS A 107 7.42 21.35 -10.65
N GLY A 108 6.10 21.51 -10.50
CA GLY A 108 5.43 22.16 -9.39
C GLY A 108 3.99 22.54 -9.77
N TYR A 109 3.29 23.13 -8.81
CA TYR A 109 1.89 23.54 -9.01
C TYR A 109 1.56 24.79 -8.23
N GLU A 110 0.45 25.44 -8.62
CA GLU A 110 -0.19 26.56 -7.92
C GLU A 110 -1.68 26.22 -7.78
N VAL A 111 -2.29 26.64 -6.66
CA VAL A 111 -3.70 26.41 -6.37
C VAL A 111 -4.41 27.74 -6.24
N SER A 112 -5.59 27.88 -6.83
CA SER A 112 -6.45 29.06 -6.67
C SER A 112 -6.95 29.20 -5.23
N ASP A 113 -7.29 30.42 -4.81
CA ASP A 113 -7.74 30.73 -3.43
C ASP A 113 -9.00 29.94 -3.01
N ASP A 114 -9.82 29.54 -3.98
CA ASP A 114 -11.02 28.72 -3.75
C ASP A 114 -10.74 27.20 -3.76
N GLY A 115 -9.50 26.78 -4.02
CA GLY A 115 -9.10 25.38 -4.07
C GLY A 115 -9.65 24.59 -5.25
N LEU A 116 -10.21 25.26 -6.28
CA LEU A 116 -10.88 24.61 -7.39
C LEU A 116 -10.02 24.48 -8.65
N THR A 117 -8.95 25.27 -8.79
CA THR A 117 -8.07 25.25 -9.96
C THR A 117 -6.64 24.99 -9.55
N TYR A 118 -6.07 23.93 -10.11
CA TYR A 118 -4.64 23.60 -9.99
C TYR A 118 -3.95 23.91 -11.30
N THR A 119 -2.96 24.80 -11.29
CA THR A 119 -2.07 25.06 -12.42
C THR A 119 -0.79 24.27 -12.20
N ILE A 120 -0.54 23.28 -13.04
CA ILE A 120 0.58 22.34 -12.91
C ILE A 120 1.59 22.63 -14.02
N LYS A 121 2.83 22.98 -13.61
CA LYS A 121 3.96 23.21 -14.52
C LYS A 121 4.65 21.88 -14.79
N LEU A 122 4.93 21.57 -16.03
CA LEU A 122 5.52 20.31 -16.48
C LEU A 122 7.05 20.43 -16.60
N ARG A 123 7.73 19.30 -16.51
CA ARG A 123 9.17 19.21 -16.81
C ARG A 123 9.38 19.36 -18.32
N GLU A 124 10.49 20.00 -18.69
CA GLU A 124 10.93 20.20 -20.05
C GLU A 124 12.09 19.24 -20.38
N GLY A 125 12.26 18.89 -21.65
CA GLY A 125 13.35 18.03 -22.14
C GLY A 125 13.17 16.55 -21.76
N VAL A 126 11.97 16.12 -21.37
CA VAL A 126 11.61 14.71 -21.17
C VAL A 126 11.11 14.15 -22.50
N THR A 127 11.53 12.94 -22.85
CA THR A 127 11.09 12.25 -24.07
C THR A 127 10.45 10.91 -23.74
N PHE A 128 9.43 10.56 -24.49
CA PHE A 128 8.85 9.21 -24.48
C PHE A 128 9.79 8.20 -25.13
N HIS A 129 9.57 6.91 -24.89
CA HIS A 129 10.34 5.81 -25.45
C HIS A 129 10.36 5.76 -27.00
N ASN A 130 9.37 6.36 -27.65
CA ASN A 130 9.30 6.52 -29.10
C ASN A 130 10.02 7.77 -29.63
N GLY A 131 10.65 8.56 -28.76
CA GLY A 131 11.39 9.77 -29.08
C GLY A 131 10.54 11.05 -29.21
N LYS A 132 9.22 10.98 -28.96
CA LYS A 132 8.35 12.16 -28.88
C LYS A 132 8.70 12.98 -27.64
N GLU A 133 8.74 14.30 -27.74
CA GLU A 133 8.86 15.20 -26.59
C GLU A 133 7.56 15.22 -25.78
N PHE A 134 7.70 15.15 -24.45
CA PHE A 134 6.57 15.20 -23.50
C PHE A 134 6.04 16.63 -23.38
N GLY A 135 4.71 16.78 -23.39
CA GLY A 135 4.05 18.07 -23.28
C GLY A 135 2.64 18.03 -22.71
N SER A 136 2.00 19.19 -22.71
CA SER A 136 0.67 19.37 -22.13
C SER A 136 -0.43 18.56 -22.84
N GLU A 137 -0.29 18.30 -24.15
CA GLU A 137 -1.25 17.51 -24.93
C GLU A 137 -1.34 16.07 -24.40
N ASP A 138 -0.19 15.48 -24.04
CA ASP A 138 -0.10 14.12 -23.52
C ASP A 138 -0.77 14.00 -22.14
N VAL A 139 -0.53 15.01 -21.29
CA VAL A 139 -1.16 15.10 -19.98
C VAL A 139 -2.67 15.22 -20.10
N VAL A 140 -3.15 16.13 -20.96
CA VAL A 140 -4.59 16.35 -21.16
C VAL A 140 -5.27 15.09 -21.69
N ALA A 141 -4.68 14.42 -22.68
CA ALA A 141 -5.21 13.18 -23.24
C ALA A 141 -5.26 12.07 -22.15
N SER A 142 -4.14 11.82 -21.47
CA SER A 142 -4.03 10.75 -20.47
C SER A 142 -4.94 10.99 -19.27
N MET A 143 -4.92 12.19 -18.69
CA MET A 143 -5.67 12.48 -17.47
C MET A 143 -7.18 12.51 -17.70
N ASN A 144 -7.66 13.07 -18.81
CA ASN A 144 -9.09 13.05 -19.11
C ASN A 144 -9.58 11.64 -19.47
N ARG A 145 -8.75 10.81 -20.14
CA ARG A 145 -9.06 9.39 -20.32
C ARG A 145 -9.12 8.66 -18.97
N TRP A 146 -8.12 8.83 -18.11
CA TRP A 146 -8.09 8.21 -16.79
C TRP A 146 -9.34 8.54 -15.97
N LEU A 147 -9.78 9.80 -15.95
CA LEU A 147 -11.03 10.23 -15.31
C LEU A 147 -12.29 9.63 -15.96
N THR A 148 -12.22 9.14 -17.19
CA THR A 148 -13.35 8.57 -17.92
C THR A 148 -13.46 7.06 -17.72
N VAL A 149 -12.31 6.33 -17.76
CA VAL A 149 -12.31 4.87 -17.76
C VAL A 149 -12.06 4.26 -16.38
N ASN A 150 -11.55 5.05 -15.42
CA ASN A 150 -11.33 4.62 -14.05
C ASN A 150 -12.49 5.09 -13.16
N ASP A 151 -13.42 4.19 -12.86
CA ASP A 151 -14.60 4.49 -12.04
C ASP A 151 -14.26 5.10 -10.69
N ARG A 152 -13.15 4.67 -10.10
CA ARG A 152 -12.72 5.18 -8.80
C ARG A 152 -12.15 6.60 -8.91
N ALA A 153 -11.34 6.87 -9.92
CA ALA A 153 -10.85 8.23 -10.19
C ALA A 153 -12.02 9.18 -10.45
N ALA A 154 -12.98 8.78 -11.30
CA ALA A 154 -14.21 9.53 -11.56
C ALA A 154 -15.03 9.80 -10.29
N SER A 155 -15.10 8.82 -9.39
CA SER A 155 -15.80 8.95 -8.10
C SER A 155 -15.08 9.88 -7.12
N LEU A 156 -13.75 9.86 -7.12
CA LEU A 156 -12.92 10.70 -6.24
C LEU A 156 -12.82 12.15 -6.72
N LEU A 157 -12.84 12.36 -8.04
CA LEU A 157 -12.71 13.68 -8.67
C LEU A 157 -13.89 13.93 -9.63
N PRO A 158 -15.13 13.96 -9.12
CA PRO A 158 -16.32 14.06 -9.97
C PRO A 158 -16.31 15.35 -10.79
N GLY A 159 -16.43 15.21 -12.11
CA GLY A 159 -16.46 16.34 -13.04
C GLY A 159 -15.16 17.12 -13.17
N ALA A 160 -14.04 16.62 -12.65
CA ALA A 160 -12.73 17.21 -12.87
C ALA A 160 -12.34 17.15 -14.34
N THR A 161 -11.62 18.17 -14.81
CA THR A 161 -11.15 18.26 -16.21
C THR A 161 -9.76 18.84 -16.28
N PHE A 162 -8.94 18.29 -17.19
CA PHE A 162 -7.62 18.81 -17.51
C PHE A 162 -7.64 19.55 -18.85
N ALA A 163 -6.98 20.72 -18.91
CA ALA A 163 -6.84 21.53 -20.12
C ALA A 163 -5.42 22.07 -20.22
N ALA A 164 -4.88 22.17 -21.44
CA ALA A 164 -3.59 22.82 -21.69
C ALA A 164 -3.73 24.34 -21.49
N SER A 165 -2.82 24.93 -20.72
CA SER A 165 -2.67 26.39 -20.57
C SER A 165 -1.36 26.91 -21.19
N GLY A 166 -0.50 26.04 -21.66
CA GLY A 166 0.75 26.28 -22.38
C GLY A 166 1.35 24.96 -22.85
N ASP A 167 2.47 24.98 -23.56
CA ASP A 167 3.12 23.77 -24.07
C ASP A 167 3.60 22.85 -22.92
N HIS A 168 4.01 23.44 -21.80
CA HIS A 168 4.45 22.75 -20.59
C HIS A 168 3.68 23.22 -19.34
N GLU A 169 2.40 23.49 -19.49
CA GLU A 169 1.52 23.88 -18.39
C GLU A 169 0.10 23.39 -18.65
N VAL A 170 -0.49 22.79 -17.62
CA VAL A 170 -1.87 22.32 -17.65
C VAL A 170 -2.64 22.86 -16.45
N THR A 171 -3.94 23.08 -16.63
CA THR A 171 -4.86 23.38 -15.53
C THR A 171 -5.77 22.18 -15.29
N CYS A 172 -5.97 21.83 -14.01
CA CYS A 172 -7.06 20.95 -13.59
C CYS A 172 -8.11 21.78 -12.88
N THR A 173 -9.36 21.67 -13.32
CA THR A 173 -10.51 22.31 -12.66
C THR A 173 -11.34 21.25 -11.96
N LEU A 174 -11.58 21.46 -10.66
CA LEU A 174 -12.40 20.62 -9.79
C LEU A 174 -13.79 21.23 -9.60
N THR A 175 -14.79 20.41 -9.30
CA THR A 175 -16.16 20.86 -8.97
C THR A 175 -16.32 21.20 -7.49
N GLU A 176 -15.45 20.67 -6.64
CA GLU A 176 -15.37 20.94 -5.21
C GLU A 176 -13.91 20.86 -4.75
N PRO A 177 -13.50 21.56 -3.68
CA PRO A 177 -12.15 21.47 -3.15
C PRO A 177 -11.83 20.03 -2.73
N ALA A 178 -10.62 19.56 -3.03
CA ALA A 178 -10.14 18.24 -2.65
C ALA A 178 -8.73 18.36 -2.07
N VAL A 179 -8.60 18.33 -0.75
CA VAL A 179 -7.31 18.43 -0.05
C VAL A 179 -6.38 17.25 -0.40
N ASP A 180 -6.98 16.15 -0.81
CA ASP A 180 -6.33 14.90 -1.22
C ASP A 180 -6.01 14.83 -2.73
N PHE A 181 -6.22 15.91 -3.49
CA PHE A 181 -6.05 15.91 -4.94
C PHE A 181 -4.69 15.40 -5.40
N LEU A 182 -3.60 15.92 -4.85
CA LEU A 182 -2.24 15.50 -5.23
C LEU A 182 -1.92 14.07 -4.79
N ILE A 183 -2.48 13.65 -3.63
CA ILE A 183 -2.37 12.26 -3.15
C ILE A 183 -3.07 11.31 -4.14
N ILE A 184 -4.23 11.71 -4.66
CA ILE A 184 -4.96 10.93 -5.69
C ILE A 184 -4.13 10.83 -6.97
N LEU A 185 -3.46 11.91 -7.39
CA LEU A 185 -2.59 11.92 -8.56
C LEU A 185 -1.27 11.14 -8.38
N GLY A 186 -0.87 10.86 -7.14
CA GLY A 186 0.32 10.05 -6.82
C GLY A 186 0.01 8.62 -6.42
N ASN A 187 -1.26 8.22 -6.42
CA ASN A 187 -1.68 6.94 -5.88
C ASN A 187 -1.31 5.77 -6.81
N HIS A 188 -0.41 4.91 -6.33
CA HIS A 188 0.08 3.74 -7.05
C HIS A 188 -1.06 2.76 -7.44
N SER A 189 -2.04 2.53 -6.57
CA SER A 189 -3.12 1.57 -6.84
C SER A 189 -4.21 2.06 -7.81
N GLN A 190 -4.11 3.30 -8.32
CA GLN A 190 -5.02 3.90 -9.30
C GLN A 190 -4.22 4.77 -10.26
N TYR A 191 -3.13 4.26 -10.73
CA TYR A 191 -2.00 4.93 -11.34
C TYR A 191 -2.37 5.81 -12.55
N PRO A 192 -2.30 7.15 -12.44
CA PRO A 192 -2.61 8.08 -13.53
C PRO A 192 -1.39 8.28 -14.42
N GLY A 193 -0.89 7.21 -15.03
CA GLY A 193 0.28 7.24 -15.90
C GLY A 193 0.08 8.08 -17.16
N ILE A 194 1.12 8.77 -17.60
CA ILE A 194 1.06 9.64 -18.78
C ILE A 194 1.63 8.89 -20.00
N PHE A 195 0.80 8.76 -21.03
CA PHE A 195 1.12 8.19 -22.34
C PHE A 195 1.19 9.29 -23.40
N PRO A 196 1.85 9.05 -24.53
CA PRO A 196 1.72 9.92 -25.70
C PRO A 196 0.25 10.09 -26.10
N SER A 197 -0.16 11.29 -26.49
CA SER A 197 -1.55 11.58 -26.88
C SER A 197 -2.06 10.67 -28.00
N GLU A 198 -1.21 10.31 -28.96
CA GLU A 198 -1.54 9.39 -30.04
C GLU A 198 -1.80 7.94 -29.58
N VAL A 199 -1.15 7.50 -28.49
CA VAL A 199 -1.42 6.18 -27.88
C VAL A 199 -2.79 6.20 -27.20
N ILE A 200 -3.12 7.29 -26.53
CA ILE A 200 -4.43 7.48 -25.90
C ILE A 200 -5.56 7.57 -26.95
N GLU A 201 -5.33 8.28 -28.06
CA GLU A 201 -6.29 8.40 -29.17
C GLU A 201 -6.54 7.06 -29.86
N ALA A 202 -5.53 6.18 -29.90
CA ALA A 202 -5.63 4.84 -30.46
C ALA A 202 -6.21 3.78 -29.50
N ALA A 203 -6.34 4.10 -28.20
CA ALA A 203 -6.89 3.18 -27.20
C ALA A 203 -8.36 2.87 -27.48
N ASP A 204 -8.72 1.61 -27.25
CA ASP A 204 -10.10 1.12 -27.37
C ASP A 204 -10.67 0.67 -26.02
N ASP A 205 -11.82 -0.02 -26.04
CA ASP A 205 -12.50 -0.53 -24.84
C ASP A 205 -11.67 -1.57 -24.07
N THR A 206 -10.62 -2.15 -24.70
CA THR A 206 -9.71 -3.13 -24.05
C THR A 206 -8.49 -2.47 -23.43
N GLY A 207 -8.26 -1.19 -23.67
CA GLY A 207 -7.16 -0.41 -23.13
C GLY A 207 -6.18 0.11 -24.19
N VAL A 208 -5.01 0.57 -23.71
CA VAL A 208 -3.89 0.92 -24.60
C VAL A 208 -3.21 -0.34 -25.12
N THR A 209 -2.80 -0.31 -26.38
CA THR A 209 -2.14 -1.44 -27.05
C THR A 209 -0.63 -1.26 -27.19
N GLU A 210 -0.13 -0.06 -26.92
CA GLU A 210 1.28 0.29 -26.94
C GLU A 210 1.72 0.81 -25.57
N TYR A 211 2.72 0.16 -24.97
CA TYR A 211 3.25 0.51 -23.67
C TYR A 211 4.45 1.43 -23.82
N VAL A 212 4.17 2.66 -24.22
CA VAL A 212 5.15 3.73 -24.44
C VAL A 212 4.98 4.78 -23.36
N GLY A 213 6.01 5.01 -22.57
CA GLY A 213 6.01 6.01 -21.49
C GLY A 213 7.30 6.81 -21.48
N THR A 214 7.52 7.53 -20.40
CA THR A 214 8.72 8.34 -20.11
C THR A 214 9.63 7.68 -19.11
N GLY A 215 9.24 6.52 -18.55
CA GLY A 215 9.92 5.84 -17.45
C GLY A 215 11.33 5.34 -17.79
N ALA A 216 12.04 4.94 -16.75
CA ALA A 216 13.43 4.52 -16.86
C ALA A 216 13.64 3.19 -17.61
N TYR A 217 12.56 2.44 -17.80
CA TYR A 217 12.57 1.19 -18.55
C TYR A 217 11.53 1.20 -19.67
N LYS A 218 11.88 0.59 -20.80
CA LYS A 218 11.01 0.37 -21.95
C LYS A 218 10.43 -1.02 -21.93
N PHE A 219 9.17 -1.14 -22.30
CA PHE A 219 8.55 -2.43 -22.57
C PHE A 219 9.21 -3.10 -23.79
N VAL A 220 9.55 -4.39 -23.66
CA VAL A 220 10.13 -5.21 -24.73
C VAL A 220 9.12 -6.24 -25.21
N GLU A 221 8.69 -7.12 -24.33
CA GLU A 221 7.71 -8.16 -24.65
C GLU A 221 6.93 -8.62 -23.43
N TRP A 222 5.76 -9.16 -23.66
CA TRP A 222 4.94 -9.86 -22.71
C TRP A 222 4.63 -11.25 -23.24
N LYS A 223 5.15 -12.28 -22.58
CA LYS A 223 4.74 -13.66 -22.79
C LYS A 223 3.67 -14.01 -21.80
N GLN A 224 2.45 -14.11 -22.30
CA GLN A 224 1.26 -14.42 -21.50
C GLN A 224 1.52 -15.56 -20.53
N ASP A 225 1.11 -15.39 -19.28
CA ASP A 225 1.26 -16.35 -18.18
C ASP A 225 2.70 -16.82 -17.88
N GLN A 226 3.70 -16.13 -18.43
CA GLN A 226 5.11 -16.42 -18.20
C GLN A 226 5.84 -15.22 -17.60
N TYR A 227 6.02 -14.15 -18.39
CA TYR A 227 6.73 -12.97 -17.91
C TYR A 227 6.45 -11.70 -18.72
N VAL A 228 6.80 -10.56 -18.14
CA VAL A 228 7.03 -9.29 -18.84
C VAL A 228 8.52 -8.96 -18.78
N HIS A 229 9.11 -8.60 -19.92
CA HIS A 229 10.49 -8.12 -20.06
C HIS A 229 10.52 -6.63 -20.30
N LEU A 230 11.29 -5.93 -19.46
CA LEU A 230 11.58 -4.51 -19.60
C LEU A 230 13.09 -4.32 -19.82
N THR A 231 13.50 -3.31 -20.61
CA THR A 231 14.91 -2.95 -20.81
C THR A 231 15.13 -1.47 -20.51
N ARG A 232 16.30 -1.12 -19.99
CA ARG A 232 16.66 0.26 -19.63
C ARG A 232 16.50 1.22 -20.82
N TYR A 233 15.95 2.40 -20.55
CA TYR A 233 15.87 3.51 -21.50
C TYR A 233 17.09 4.41 -21.35
N GLU A 234 18.01 4.37 -22.30
CA GLU A 234 19.30 5.07 -22.23
C GLU A 234 19.15 6.60 -22.24
N ASP A 235 18.08 7.14 -22.85
CA ASP A 235 17.78 8.56 -22.92
C ASP A 235 16.88 9.05 -21.77
N TYR A 236 16.71 8.23 -20.72
CA TYR A 236 15.87 8.58 -19.57
C TYR A 236 16.36 9.85 -18.85
N VAL A 237 15.44 10.75 -18.60
CA VAL A 237 15.69 11.99 -17.85
C VAL A 237 15.14 11.86 -16.43
N ALA A 238 16.01 11.55 -15.48
CA ALA A 238 15.62 11.33 -14.09
C ALA A 238 14.96 12.57 -13.45
N ALA A 239 14.00 12.33 -12.56
CA ALA A 239 13.47 13.36 -11.68
C ALA A 239 14.55 13.86 -10.70
N HIS A 240 14.30 15.03 -10.10
CA HIS A 240 15.21 15.60 -9.12
C HIS A 240 14.92 15.04 -7.70
N GLY A 241 15.91 15.15 -6.83
CA GLY A 241 15.80 14.74 -5.43
C GLY A 241 16.36 13.34 -5.16
N LYS A 242 16.35 12.96 -3.90
CA LYS A 242 16.74 11.61 -3.45
C LYS A 242 15.58 10.66 -3.74
N ALA A 243 15.87 9.44 -4.17
CA ALA A 243 14.87 8.39 -4.28
C ALA A 243 14.17 8.16 -2.93
N SER A 244 12.85 8.09 -2.96
CA SER A 244 12.01 7.83 -1.79
C SER A 244 10.63 7.37 -2.27
N GLY A 245 10.25 6.13 -1.96
CA GLY A 245 9.01 5.55 -2.47
C GLY A 245 8.94 5.62 -4.00
N TYR A 246 7.81 6.08 -4.52
CA TYR A 246 7.57 6.22 -5.97
C TYR A 246 8.06 7.57 -6.54
N THR A 247 9.09 8.17 -5.94
CA THR A 247 9.57 9.51 -6.31
C THR A 247 11.07 9.65 -6.29
N GLY A 248 11.58 10.80 -6.80
CA GLY A 248 12.99 11.17 -6.78
C GLY A 248 13.79 10.53 -7.91
N LYS A 249 15.10 10.48 -7.71
CA LYS A 249 16.02 10.08 -8.78
C LYS A 249 16.00 8.57 -9.01
N VAL A 250 15.66 8.17 -10.23
CA VAL A 250 15.82 6.81 -10.75
C VAL A 250 17.13 6.74 -11.54
N SER A 251 17.97 5.74 -11.27
CA SER A 251 19.28 5.55 -11.89
C SER A 251 19.33 4.37 -12.87
N ALA A 252 18.36 3.45 -12.78
CA ALA A 252 18.22 2.27 -13.63
C ALA A 252 19.56 1.51 -13.86
N PRO A 253 20.26 1.04 -12.81
CA PRO A 253 21.58 0.44 -12.93
C PRO A 253 21.53 -0.91 -13.67
N THR A 254 20.49 -1.69 -13.47
CA THR A 254 20.26 -2.98 -14.16
C THR A 254 19.73 -2.72 -15.56
N LYS A 255 20.19 -3.47 -16.54
CA LYS A 255 19.80 -3.28 -17.93
C LYS A 255 18.45 -3.89 -18.25
N ASP A 256 18.21 -5.14 -17.86
CA ASP A 256 17.03 -5.89 -18.19
C ASP A 256 16.31 -6.37 -16.91
N ILE A 257 14.97 -6.22 -16.84
CA ILE A 257 14.14 -6.68 -15.75
C ILE A 257 13.10 -7.66 -16.28
N TYR A 258 13.02 -8.83 -15.66
CA TYR A 258 12.03 -9.84 -15.97
C TYR A 258 11.06 -10.00 -14.78
N TYR A 259 9.78 -9.72 -15.00
CA TYR A 259 8.70 -10.00 -14.07
C TYR A 259 8.12 -11.36 -14.39
N GLN A 260 8.53 -12.39 -13.66
CA GLN A 260 8.11 -13.80 -13.82
C GLN A 260 6.77 -14.02 -13.10
N PHE A 261 5.79 -14.63 -13.77
CA PHE A 261 4.49 -14.94 -13.18
C PHE A 261 4.50 -16.35 -12.58
N VAL A 262 4.69 -16.43 -11.27
CA VAL A 262 4.82 -17.68 -10.53
C VAL A 262 3.63 -17.80 -9.57
N THR A 263 2.48 -18.18 -10.11
CA THR A 263 1.20 -18.19 -9.40
C THR A 263 1.14 -19.23 -8.29
N GLU A 264 1.84 -20.37 -8.47
CA GLU A 264 1.90 -21.37 -7.42
C GLU A 264 2.89 -20.97 -6.34
N ALA A 265 2.40 -20.75 -5.12
CA ALA A 265 3.20 -20.21 -4.01
C ALA A 265 4.41 -21.08 -3.66
N SER A 266 4.24 -22.40 -3.62
CA SER A 266 5.34 -23.34 -3.32
C SER A 266 6.46 -23.30 -4.36
N THR A 267 6.12 -23.11 -5.63
CA THR A 267 7.09 -22.93 -6.72
C THR A 267 7.83 -21.61 -6.57
N ARG A 268 7.11 -20.53 -6.25
CA ARG A 268 7.70 -19.20 -6.05
C ARG A 268 8.66 -19.18 -4.86
N VAL A 269 8.27 -19.78 -3.73
CA VAL A 269 9.12 -19.94 -2.55
C VAL A 269 10.37 -20.77 -2.87
N SER A 270 10.22 -21.94 -3.52
CA SER A 270 11.36 -22.80 -3.86
C SER A 270 12.33 -22.15 -4.86
N GLY A 271 11.82 -21.41 -5.85
CA GLY A 271 12.66 -20.68 -6.80
C GLY A 271 13.41 -19.52 -6.11
N PHE A 272 12.77 -18.83 -5.16
CA PHE A 272 13.43 -17.81 -4.35
C PHE A 272 14.50 -18.40 -3.43
N GLU A 273 14.22 -19.52 -2.76
CA GLU A 273 15.18 -20.23 -1.90
C GLU A 273 16.43 -20.69 -2.67
N THR A 274 16.25 -21.12 -3.91
CA THR A 274 17.39 -21.59 -4.75
C THR A 274 18.10 -20.45 -5.50
N GLY A 275 17.65 -19.20 -5.39
CA GLY A 275 18.22 -18.05 -6.06
C GLY A 275 17.87 -17.95 -7.56
N GLU A 276 16.84 -18.67 -8.03
CA GLU A 276 16.27 -18.51 -9.37
C GLU A 276 15.66 -17.11 -9.55
N TYR A 277 15.06 -16.58 -8.45
CA TYR A 277 14.52 -15.22 -8.41
C TYR A 277 15.36 -14.35 -7.48
N ASP A 278 15.68 -13.14 -7.95
CA ASP A 278 16.41 -12.15 -7.17
C ASP A 278 15.48 -11.48 -6.13
N ILE A 279 14.21 -11.34 -6.49
CA ILE A 279 13.15 -10.75 -5.67
C ILE A 279 11.89 -11.62 -5.79
N ALA A 280 11.22 -11.87 -4.67
CA ALA A 280 9.92 -12.56 -4.64
C ALA A 280 8.90 -11.72 -3.87
N GLY A 281 7.82 -11.33 -4.55
CA GLY A 281 6.67 -10.67 -3.95
C GLY A 281 5.74 -11.69 -3.28
N GLU A 282 5.02 -11.22 -2.26
CA GLU A 282 3.98 -11.99 -1.54
C GLU A 282 4.43 -13.40 -1.13
N ILE A 283 5.53 -13.47 -0.37
CA ILE A 283 5.93 -14.73 0.29
C ILE A 283 4.81 -15.09 1.29
N PRO A 284 4.28 -16.33 1.23
CA PRO A 284 3.24 -16.74 2.16
C PRO A 284 3.69 -16.66 3.61
N THR A 285 2.77 -16.26 4.49
CA THR A 285 3.05 -16.08 5.92
C THR A 285 3.55 -17.36 6.60
N GLU A 286 3.08 -18.51 6.17
CA GLU A 286 3.54 -19.82 6.64
C GLU A 286 5.01 -20.12 6.32
N ASN A 287 5.60 -19.41 5.34
CA ASN A 287 7.02 -19.55 4.98
C ASN A 287 7.93 -18.49 5.63
N TYR A 288 7.39 -17.61 6.46
CA TYR A 288 8.17 -16.56 7.11
C TYR A 288 9.40 -17.12 7.83
N HIS A 289 9.22 -18.17 8.64
CA HIS A 289 10.29 -18.78 9.40
C HIS A 289 11.30 -19.59 8.59
N ASP A 290 10.99 -19.95 7.33
CA ASP A 290 11.94 -20.63 6.45
C ASP A 290 13.08 -19.67 6.06
N PHE A 291 12.82 -18.38 6.07
CA PHE A 291 13.74 -17.32 5.66
C PHE A 291 14.19 -16.40 6.81
N ASP A 292 13.45 -16.35 7.93
CA ASP A 292 13.81 -15.49 9.06
C ASP A 292 15.15 -15.95 9.69
N GLY A 293 16.11 -15.03 9.75
CA GLY A 293 17.47 -15.33 10.21
C GLY A 293 18.35 -16.07 9.20
N ASN A 294 17.93 -16.21 7.94
CA ASN A 294 18.77 -16.71 6.86
C ASN A 294 19.63 -15.56 6.28
N ASP A 295 20.96 -15.66 6.42
CA ASP A 295 21.89 -14.62 5.95
C ASP A 295 21.95 -14.47 4.42
N ASP A 296 21.43 -15.44 3.66
CA ASP A 296 21.43 -15.44 2.19
C ASP A 296 20.25 -14.64 1.60
N VAL A 297 19.28 -14.22 2.42
CA VAL A 297 18.11 -13.46 2.00
C VAL A 297 17.82 -12.30 2.93
N LYS A 298 17.04 -11.31 2.44
CA LYS A 298 16.45 -10.24 3.26
C LYS A 298 14.94 -10.30 3.11
N LEU A 299 14.21 -10.27 4.22
CA LEU A 299 12.77 -10.10 4.23
C LEU A 299 12.41 -8.65 4.54
N TYR A 300 11.51 -8.12 3.75
CA TYR A 300 10.86 -6.82 3.96
C TYR A 300 9.42 -7.08 4.34
N THR A 301 9.09 -6.82 5.60
CA THR A 301 7.69 -6.80 6.06
C THR A 301 7.21 -5.36 6.04
N HIS A 302 6.07 -5.11 5.44
CA HIS A 302 5.43 -3.79 5.45
C HIS A 302 3.94 -3.95 5.74
N ASN A 303 3.36 -2.96 6.40
CA ASN A 303 1.92 -2.96 6.65
C ASN A 303 1.17 -2.86 5.31
N ALA A 304 0.50 -3.93 4.92
CA ALA A 304 -0.19 -4.01 3.63
C ALA A 304 -1.66 -3.59 3.71
N GLY A 305 -2.28 -3.79 4.89
CA GLY A 305 -3.68 -3.50 5.04
C GLY A 305 -4.21 -3.73 6.44
N VAL A 306 -5.54 -3.72 6.57
CA VAL A 306 -6.25 -3.93 7.82
C VAL A 306 -7.30 -5.02 7.67
N LEU A 307 -7.28 -5.98 8.59
CA LEU A 307 -8.33 -6.98 8.75
C LEU A 307 -9.38 -6.41 9.70
N THR A 308 -10.61 -6.27 9.23
CA THR A 308 -11.64 -5.52 9.95
C THR A 308 -12.93 -6.30 10.05
N ALA A 309 -13.56 -6.29 11.24
CA ALA A 309 -14.92 -6.75 11.44
C ALA A 309 -15.90 -5.58 11.24
N PHE A 310 -16.90 -5.78 10.39
CA PHE A 310 -17.98 -4.84 10.08
C PHE A 310 -19.31 -5.37 10.60
N LEU A 311 -20.06 -4.54 11.33
CA LEU A 311 -21.34 -4.90 11.91
C LEU A 311 -22.48 -4.19 11.18
N ASN A 312 -23.55 -4.94 10.88
CA ASN A 312 -24.72 -4.43 10.19
C ASN A 312 -25.54 -3.53 11.13
N MET A 313 -25.54 -2.23 10.85
CA MET A 313 -26.27 -1.28 11.69
C MET A 313 -27.73 -1.06 11.24
N ASN A 314 -28.15 -1.64 10.12
CA ASN A 314 -29.45 -1.36 9.52
C ASN A 314 -30.43 -2.52 9.65
N GLU A 315 -29.93 -3.75 9.64
CA GLU A 315 -30.73 -4.98 9.61
C GLU A 315 -30.27 -5.96 10.69
N GLY A 316 -31.10 -6.94 10.99
CA GLY A 316 -30.78 -8.03 11.89
C GLY A 316 -30.62 -7.63 13.36
N ILE A 317 -29.86 -8.43 14.09
CA ILE A 317 -29.67 -8.29 15.54
C ILE A 317 -28.86 -7.03 15.85
N PHE A 318 -27.92 -6.73 14.99
CA PHE A 318 -27.01 -5.58 15.16
C PHE A 318 -27.59 -4.25 14.66
N ALA A 319 -28.85 -4.21 14.24
CA ALA A 319 -29.58 -2.93 14.10
C ALA A 319 -29.71 -2.22 15.47
N ASP A 320 -29.74 -2.96 16.58
CA ASP A 320 -29.70 -2.41 17.94
C ASP A 320 -28.25 -2.04 18.33
N GLU A 321 -27.98 -0.76 18.55
CA GLU A 321 -26.66 -0.21 18.89
C GLU A 321 -26.09 -0.80 20.21
N GLU A 322 -26.95 -1.02 21.22
CA GLU A 322 -26.51 -1.55 22.51
C GLU A 322 -26.10 -3.02 22.38
N ILE A 323 -26.72 -3.79 21.50
CA ILE A 323 -26.32 -5.17 21.21
C ILE A 323 -24.99 -5.18 20.44
N ARG A 324 -24.78 -4.27 19.45
CA ARG A 324 -23.51 -4.11 18.74
C ARG A 324 -22.37 -3.79 19.69
N LYS A 325 -22.57 -2.85 20.62
CA LYS A 325 -21.56 -2.51 21.66
C LYS A 325 -21.17 -3.71 22.51
N CYS A 326 -22.13 -4.60 22.83
CA CYS A 326 -21.82 -5.83 23.55
C CYS A 326 -20.98 -6.78 22.69
N ALA A 327 -21.22 -6.87 21.40
CA ALA A 327 -20.43 -7.70 20.50
C ALA A 327 -18.97 -7.19 20.41
N LEU A 328 -18.76 -5.88 20.15
CA LEU A 328 -17.40 -5.31 20.11
C LEU A 328 -16.66 -5.43 21.45
N MET A 329 -17.35 -5.27 22.57
CA MET A 329 -16.74 -5.46 23.90
C MET A 329 -16.17 -6.87 24.09
N ALA A 330 -16.72 -7.88 23.42
CA ALA A 330 -16.29 -9.27 23.52
C ALA A 330 -15.08 -9.60 22.65
N ILE A 331 -14.81 -8.81 21.61
CA ILE A 331 -13.76 -9.09 20.63
C ILE A 331 -12.39 -8.92 21.27
N ASP A 332 -11.58 -9.97 21.16
CA ASP A 332 -10.15 -10.01 21.41
C ASP A 332 -9.42 -10.00 20.07
N CYS A 333 -8.93 -8.83 19.70
CA CYS A 333 -8.28 -8.60 18.40
C CYS A 333 -7.01 -9.44 18.22
N GLU A 334 -6.20 -9.61 19.30
CA GLU A 334 -4.97 -10.42 19.23
C GLU A 334 -5.29 -11.89 18.96
N ALA A 335 -6.31 -12.44 19.61
CA ALA A 335 -6.74 -13.82 19.38
C ALA A 335 -7.30 -14.02 17.96
N ALA A 336 -8.06 -13.05 17.43
CA ALA A 336 -8.56 -13.09 16.05
C ALA A 336 -7.44 -12.98 15.02
N ALA A 337 -6.46 -12.08 15.24
CA ALA A 337 -5.30 -11.90 14.38
C ALA A 337 -4.38 -13.14 14.36
N LEU A 338 -4.14 -13.77 15.52
CA LEU A 338 -3.39 -15.03 15.59
C LEU A 338 -4.09 -16.16 14.83
N ALA A 339 -5.42 -16.22 14.87
CA ALA A 339 -6.17 -17.20 14.09
C ALA A 339 -6.03 -16.95 12.58
N ALA A 340 -5.97 -15.68 12.17
CA ALA A 340 -5.85 -15.28 10.76
C ALA A 340 -4.45 -15.50 10.19
N TYR A 341 -3.40 -15.09 10.90
CA TYR A 341 -2.03 -14.96 10.37
C TYR A 341 -1.01 -15.90 11.03
N GLY A 342 -1.34 -16.51 12.16
CA GLY A 342 -0.49 -17.51 12.83
C GLY A 342 0.64 -16.91 13.69
N GLU A 343 1.33 -15.89 13.20
CA GLU A 343 2.55 -15.34 13.80
C GLU A 343 2.37 -13.88 14.21
N LYS A 344 2.89 -13.50 15.40
CA LYS A 344 2.75 -12.14 15.94
C LYS A 344 3.56 -11.09 15.16
N GLU A 345 4.60 -11.53 14.51
CA GLU A 345 5.48 -10.71 13.68
C GLU A 345 4.79 -10.20 12.40
N LEU A 346 3.67 -10.84 12.02
CA LEU A 346 2.96 -10.57 10.76
C LEU A 346 1.75 -9.65 10.94
N PHE A 347 1.52 -9.15 12.14
CA PHE A 347 0.45 -8.19 12.37
C PHE A 347 0.73 -7.25 13.54
N ASN A 348 0.04 -6.12 13.54
CA ASN A 348 0.04 -5.14 14.63
C ASN A 348 -1.40 -4.88 15.11
N ILE A 349 -1.57 -4.75 16.43
CA ILE A 349 -2.86 -4.40 17.04
C ILE A 349 -2.86 -2.90 17.34
N ASP A 350 -3.57 -2.14 16.53
CA ASP A 350 -3.61 -0.69 16.61
C ASP A 350 -5.03 -0.16 16.33
N PRO A 351 -5.49 0.90 17.02
CA PRO A 351 -6.84 1.44 16.86
C PRO A 351 -7.05 2.24 15.57
N ASN A 352 -6.01 2.51 14.79
CA ASN A 352 -6.18 3.24 13.54
C ASN A 352 -7.08 2.49 12.56
N LEU A 353 -7.93 3.21 11.88
CA LEU A 353 -8.71 2.67 10.76
C LEU A 353 -8.02 2.84 9.40
N GLY A 354 -6.89 3.52 9.35
CA GLY A 354 -6.00 3.67 8.21
C GLY A 354 -4.61 3.11 8.50
N ASN A 355 -3.65 3.36 7.62
CA ASN A 355 -2.26 2.94 7.84
C ASN A 355 -1.66 3.66 9.06
N PRO A 356 -1.26 2.94 10.13
CA PRO A 356 -0.67 3.55 11.32
C PRO A 356 0.71 4.16 11.08
N GLU A 357 1.40 3.79 9.98
CA GLU A 357 2.68 4.37 9.58
C GLU A 357 2.53 5.71 8.84
N ASN A 358 1.34 6.01 8.34
CA ASN A 358 1.06 7.31 7.74
C ASN A 358 0.78 8.35 8.84
N ALA A 359 1.84 9.04 9.27
CA ALA A 359 1.79 10.00 10.38
C ALA A 359 0.78 11.14 10.19
N GLN A 360 0.45 11.50 8.94
CA GLN A 360 -0.54 12.53 8.63
C GLN A 360 -1.95 12.16 9.10
N TRP A 361 -2.30 10.88 9.03
CA TRP A 361 -3.65 10.38 9.28
C TRP A 361 -3.76 9.50 10.52
N ALA A 362 -2.63 9.05 11.09
CA ALA A 362 -2.63 8.19 12.25
C ALA A 362 -3.26 8.91 13.46
N THR A 363 -4.20 8.23 14.15
CA THR A 363 -4.91 8.80 15.29
C THR A 363 -5.38 7.70 16.24
N ASP A 364 -5.33 7.95 17.54
CA ASP A 364 -5.89 7.07 18.58
C ASP A 364 -7.31 7.49 19.02
N ALA A 365 -7.98 8.32 18.21
CA ALA A 365 -9.36 8.73 18.47
C ALA A 365 -10.29 7.50 18.52
N GLY A 366 -11.09 7.40 19.57
CA GLY A 366 -11.95 6.24 19.78
C GLY A 366 -11.30 5.04 20.47
N LYS A 367 -9.98 5.07 20.77
CA LYS A 367 -9.22 3.99 21.42
C LYS A 367 -9.88 3.39 22.67
N LYS A 368 -10.65 4.18 23.41
CA LYS A 368 -11.41 3.71 24.60
C LYS A 368 -12.45 2.62 24.29
N TYR A 369 -12.86 2.50 23.03
CA TYR A 369 -13.82 1.49 22.56
C TYR A 369 -13.14 0.28 21.92
N PHE A 370 -11.90 0.44 21.47
CA PHE A 370 -11.11 -0.54 20.74
C PHE A 370 -10.62 -1.68 21.63
N ASN A 371 -10.68 -2.91 21.12
CA ASN A 371 -10.08 -4.14 21.68
C ASN A 371 -10.29 -4.29 23.20
N GLN A 372 -11.55 -4.19 23.65
CA GLN A 372 -11.85 -4.28 25.08
C GLN A 372 -11.62 -5.69 25.63
N ALA A 373 -11.79 -6.73 24.81
CA ALA A 373 -11.50 -8.14 25.09
C ALA A 373 -12.15 -8.64 26.41
N ASP A 374 -13.34 -8.12 26.76
CA ASP A 374 -14.04 -8.45 28.01
C ASP A 374 -15.38 -9.17 27.77
N ALA A 375 -15.30 -10.45 27.35
CA ALA A 375 -16.48 -11.29 27.14
C ALA A 375 -17.37 -11.40 28.39
N LYS A 376 -16.82 -11.27 29.63
CA LYS A 376 -17.61 -11.32 30.87
C LYS A 376 -18.42 -10.04 31.06
N ALA A 377 -17.82 -8.88 30.81
CA ALA A 377 -18.55 -7.61 30.87
C ALA A 377 -19.59 -7.54 29.74
N ALA A 378 -19.23 -7.99 28.52
CA ALA A 378 -20.12 -8.11 27.38
C ALA A 378 -21.36 -8.95 27.73
N LYS A 379 -21.19 -10.13 28.28
CA LYS A 379 -22.30 -11.01 28.73
C LYS A 379 -23.22 -10.33 29.73
N LYS A 380 -22.64 -9.61 30.68
CA LYS A 380 -23.42 -8.87 31.71
C LYS A 380 -24.17 -7.68 31.11
N ALA A 381 -23.59 -7.03 30.09
CA ALA A 381 -24.23 -5.93 29.36
C ALA A 381 -25.36 -6.47 28.47
N LEU A 382 -25.09 -7.54 27.69
CA LEU A 382 -26.03 -8.20 26.79
C LEU A 382 -27.31 -8.63 27.48
N ALA A 383 -27.20 -9.16 28.71
CA ALA A 383 -28.36 -9.56 29.53
C ALA A 383 -29.31 -8.39 29.91
N LYS A 384 -28.93 -7.13 29.60
CA LYS A 384 -29.75 -5.94 29.87
C LYS A 384 -30.34 -5.33 28.61
N THR A 385 -29.97 -5.86 27.43
CA THR A 385 -30.50 -5.45 26.13
C THR A 385 -31.77 -6.21 25.77
N SER A 386 -32.29 -5.97 24.59
CA SER A 386 -33.45 -6.69 24.01
C SER A 386 -33.09 -8.08 23.47
N TYR A 387 -31.83 -8.50 23.47
CA TYR A 387 -31.38 -9.78 22.92
C TYR A 387 -32.02 -10.96 23.66
N ALA A 388 -32.71 -11.83 22.90
CA ALA A 388 -33.44 -12.98 23.46
C ALA A 388 -32.89 -14.35 23.02
N GLY A 389 -31.68 -14.37 22.40
CA GLY A 389 -31.02 -15.61 21.96
C GLY A 389 -31.11 -15.85 20.44
N GLU A 390 -31.42 -14.82 19.68
CA GLU A 390 -31.41 -14.87 18.21
C GLU A 390 -30.02 -15.21 17.68
N THR A 391 -29.94 -15.90 16.52
CA THR A 391 -28.67 -16.31 15.94
C THR A 391 -28.02 -15.15 15.20
N VAL A 392 -26.82 -14.76 15.60
CA VAL A 392 -25.93 -13.81 14.89
C VAL A 392 -25.34 -14.51 13.68
N LYS A 393 -25.55 -13.99 12.48
CA LYS A 393 -25.06 -14.52 11.23
C LYS A 393 -23.70 -13.90 10.88
N LEU A 394 -22.66 -14.72 10.84
CA LEU A 394 -21.29 -14.33 10.53
C LEU A 394 -20.97 -14.73 9.10
N LEU A 395 -21.01 -13.77 8.18
CA LEU A 395 -20.75 -14.00 6.76
C LEU A 395 -19.25 -14.04 6.49
N THR A 396 -18.78 -15.07 5.77
CA THR A 396 -17.36 -15.24 5.42
C THR A 396 -17.18 -16.01 4.11
N THR A 397 -15.90 -16.15 3.70
CA THR A 397 -15.49 -16.93 2.52
C THR A 397 -14.30 -17.82 2.85
N PRO A 398 -14.25 -19.07 2.37
CA PRO A 398 -13.09 -19.96 2.52
C PRO A 398 -11.97 -19.63 1.53
N ASP A 399 -12.23 -18.80 0.52
CA ASP A 399 -11.26 -18.42 -0.52
C ASP A 399 -10.14 -17.52 0.05
N TYR A 400 -10.42 -16.79 1.15
CA TYR A 400 -9.48 -16.00 1.92
C TYR A 400 -9.36 -16.54 3.35
N LYS A 401 -8.28 -17.29 3.61
CA LYS A 401 -8.07 -18.00 4.87
C LYS A 401 -8.06 -17.09 6.10
N ASP A 402 -7.47 -15.90 5.98
CA ASP A 402 -7.41 -14.90 7.03
C ASP A 402 -8.82 -14.43 7.44
N MET A 403 -9.67 -14.10 6.47
CA MET A 403 -11.06 -13.72 6.72
C MET A 403 -11.86 -14.86 7.37
N TYR A 404 -11.71 -16.10 6.86
CA TYR A 404 -12.39 -17.27 7.38
C TYR A 404 -11.98 -17.57 8.83
N ASN A 405 -10.68 -17.67 9.08
CA ASN A 405 -10.14 -18.03 10.38
C ASN A 405 -10.47 -16.97 11.45
N ALA A 406 -10.36 -15.69 11.11
CA ALA A 406 -10.78 -14.61 12.01
C ALA A 406 -12.29 -14.71 12.33
N THR A 407 -13.14 -14.97 11.33
CA THR A 407 -14.60 -15.11 11.54
C THR A 407 -14.92 -16.26 12.51
N VAL A 408 -14.24 -17.41 12.36
CA VAL A 408 -14.41 -18.54 13.28
C VAL A 408 -13.96 -18.18 14.71
N ALA A 409 -12.85 -17.44 14.85
CA ALA A 409 -12.40 -16.96 16.16
C ALA A 409 -13.41 -15.98 16.78
N LEU A 410 -14.02 -15.09 15.99
CA LEU A 410 -15.07 -14.18 16.44
C LEU A 410 -16.33 -14.94 16.87
N GLN A 411 -16.71 -16.03 16.18
CA GLN A 411 -17.83 -16.88 16.62
C GLN A 411 -17.64 -17.36 18.06
N GLU A 412 -16.46 -17.95 18.35
CA GLU A 412 -16.16 -18.44 19.71
C GLU A 412 -16.18 -17.32 20.76
N GLN A 413 -15.70 -16.13 20.41
CA GLN A 413 -15.66 -14.97 21.31
C GLN A 413 -17.08 -14.47 21.64
N LEU A 414 -17.94 -14.37 20.61
CA LEU A 414 -19.34 -13.99 20.76
C LEU A 414 -20.13 -15.02 21.58
N GLU A 415 -19.89 -16.32 21.36
CA GLU A 415 -20.51 -17.39 22.15
C GLU A 415 -20.10 -17.33 23.64
N LYS A 416 -18.83 -17.05 23.93
CA LYS A 416 -18.35 -16.82 25.30
C LYS A 416 -19.05 -15.61 25.95
N ALA A 417 -19.39 -14.61 25.15
CA ALA A 417 -20.15 -13.44 25.61
C ALA A 417 -21.67 -13.67 25.71
N GLY A 418 -22.16 -14.87 25.37
CA GLY A 418 -23.55 -15.28 25.48
C GLY A 418 -24.41 -15.04 24.26
N PHE A 419 -23.83 -14.72 23.13
CA PHE A 419 -24.51 -14.76 21.84
C PHE A 419 -24.69 -16.20 21.36
N THR A 420 -25.69 -16.43 20.52
CA THR A 420 -25.77 -17.60 19.64
C THR A 420 -25.23 -17.15 18.29
N ALA A 421 -24.20 -17.79 17.74
CA ALA A 421 -23.57 -17.35 16.50
C ALA A 421 -23.42 -18.51 15.50
N GLU A 422 -23.59 -18.23 14.22
CA GLU A 422 -23.45 -19.18 13.13
C GLU A 422 -22.58 -18.57 12.02
N VAL A 423 -21.66 -19.38 11.48
CA VAL A 423 -20.79 -18.98 10.34
C VAL A 423 -21.42 -19.42 9.03
N ASP A 424 -21.79 -18.43 8.22
CA ASP A 424 -22.30 -18.62 6.87
C ASP A 424 -21.16 -18.40 5.87
N SER A 425 -20.67 -19.50 5.29
CA SER A 425 -19.48 -19.50 4.42
C SER A 425 -19.87 -19.75 2.95
N TYR A 426 -19.45 -18.85 2.06
CA TYR A 426 -19.72 -18.90 0.63
C TYR A 426 -18.44 -18.63 -0.16
N GLU A 427 -18.37 -19.09 -1.41
CA GLU A 427 -17.32 -18.65 -2.33
C GLU A 427 -17.35 -17.13 -2.52
N PHE A 428 -16.21 -16.53 -2.90
CA PHE A 428 -16.02 -15.07 -2.79
C PHE A 428 -17.02 -14.23 -3.59
N ALA A 429 -17.37 -14.66 -4.81
CA ALA A 429 -18.35 -13.90 -5.60
C ALA A 429 -19.75 -13.90 -4.95
N THR A 430 -20.18 -15.03 -4.36
CA THR A 430 -21.42 -15.12 -3.60
C THR A 430 -21.37 -14.33 -2.30
N PHE A 431 -20.24 -14.38 -1.57
CA PHE A 431 -19.99 -13.53 -0.40
C PHE A 431 -20.17 -12.05 -0.75
N MET A 432 -19.58 -11.57 -1.85
CA MET A 432 -19.69 -10.19 -2.30
C MET A 432 -21.13 -9.79 -2.66
N ASP A 433 -21.88 -10.68 -3.33
CA ASP A 433 -23.30 -10.44 -3.64
C ASP A 433 -24.15 -10.36 -2.37
N ILE A 434 -24.01 -11.31 -1.44
CA ILE A 434 -24.77 -11.30 -0.17
C ILE A 434 -24.44 -10.02 0.62
N ARG A 435 -23.16 -9.71 0.79
CA ARG A 435 -22.74 -8.50 1.52
C ARG A 435 -23.36 -7.23 0.98
N SER A 436 -23.39 -7.06 -0.35
CA SER A 436 -23.81 -5.80 -0.99
C SER A 436 -25.32 -5.73 -1.28
N SER A 437 -25.96 -6.86 -1.58
CA SER A 437 -27.32 -6.90 -2.13
C SER A 437 -28.35 -7.51 -1.18
N LYS A 438 -27.93 -8.21 -0.11
CA LYS A 438 -28.81 -8.96 0.80
C LYS A 438 -28.46 -8.69 2.27
N PRO A 439 -28.58 -7.44 2.74
CA PRO A 439 -28.17 -7.06 4.10
C PRO A 439 -28.92 -7.84 5.20
N GLU A 440 -30.09 -8.37 4.94
CA GLU A 440 -30.86 -9.20 5.87
C GLU A 440 -30.27 -10.60 6.10
N GLN A 441 -29.26 -10.99 5.32
CA GLN A 441 -28.62 -12.31 5.41
C GLN A 441 -27.37 -12.33 6.28
N TRP A 442 -26.90 -11.17 6.78
CA TRP A 442 -25.71 -11.11 7.63
C TRP A 442 -25.85 -10.06 8.73
N ASP A 443 -25.21 -10.35 9.87
CA ASP A 443 -25.10 -9.42 10.99
C ASP A 443 -23.66 -8.89 11.11
N LEU A 444 -22.64 -9.73 10.83
CA LEU A 444 -21.23 -9.37 10.86
C LEU A 444 -20.50 -10.04 9.69
N PHE A 445 -19.53 -9.36 9.10
CA PHE A 445 -18.53 -9.96 8.23
C PHE A 445 -17.13 -9.44 8.55
N VAL A 446 -16.11 -10.23 8.20
CA VAL A 446 -14.70 -9.83 8.25
C VAL A 446 -14.20 -9.61 6.84
N ALA A 447 -13.41 -8.56 6.63
CA ALA A 447 -12.74 -8.30 5.36
C ALA A 447 -11.32 -7.78 5.57
N SER A 448 -10.39 -8.29 4.76
CA SER A 448 -9.06 -7.71 4.56
C SER A 448 -9.16 -6.60 3.53
N THR A 449 -8.60 -5.45 3.82
CA THR A 449 -8.56 -4.31 2.90
C THR A 449 -7.15 -3.74 2.85
N ASN A 450 -6.60 -3.59 1.64
CA ASN A 450 -5.30 -2.95 1.46
C ASN A 450 -5.39 -1.46 1.76
N TYR A 451 -4.31 -0.91 2.28
CA TYR A 451 -4.24 0.52 2.54
C TYR A 451 -4.41 1.33 1.27
N LYS A 452 -4.97 2.51 1.50
CA LYS A 452 -4.98 3.60 0.54
C LYS A 452 -4.35 4.79 1.23
N PRO A 453 -3.75 5.71 0.50
CA PRO A 453 -3.11 6.89 1.10
C PRO A 453 -4.03 7.72 1.99
N ILE A 454 -5.34 7.62 1.75
CA ILE A 454 -6.37 8.33 2.49
C ILE A 454 -7.21 7.31 3.27
N PRO A 455 -7.29 7.39 4.62
CA PRO A 455 -7.94 6.37 5.45
C PRO A 455 -9.41 6.11 5.08
N ALA A 456 -10.17 7.17 4.77
CA ALA A 456 -11.56 7.05 4.34
C ALA A 456 -11.75 6.18 3.09
N GLN A 457 -10.72 6.07 2.25
CA GLN A 457 -10.72 5.20 1.09
C GLN A 457 -10.31 3.76 1.42
N SER A 458 -9.42 3.56 2.40
CA SER A 458 -8.93 2.23 2.80
C SER A 458 -10.06 1.33 3.25
N LEU A 459 -10.91 1.82 4.15
CA LEU A 459 -12.02 1.06 4.70
C LEU A 459 -13.30 1.16 3.88
N SER A 460 -13.25 1.81 2.72
CA SER A 460 -14.47 2.08 1.96
C SER A 460 -15.59 2.58 2.87
N VAL A 461 -15.27 3.56 3.76
CA VAL A 461 -16.19 4.12 4.75
C VAL A 461 -17.37 4.76 4.03
N SER A 462 -18.33 3.92 3.66
CA SER A 462 -19.43 4.31 2.80
C SER A 462 -20.67 3.45 3.05
N LYS A 463 -21.80 3.99 2.66
CA LYS A 463 -23.05 3.25 2.64
C LYS A 463 -22.98 2.01 1.73
N ALA A 464 -22.24 2.08 0.65
CA ALA A 464 -22.15 1.02 -0.35
C ALA A 464 -21.37 -0.21 0.14
N PHE A 465 -20.35 -0.02 0.99
CA PHE A 465 -19.50 -1.14 1.40
C PHE A 465 -20.11 -2.01 2.50
N TYR A 466 -20.58 -1.40 3.60
CA TYR A 466 -21.15 -2.13 4.74
C TYR A 466 -22.44 -1.50 5.30
N GLY A 467 -23.10 -0.67 4.49
CA GLY A 467 -24.38 -0.11 4.86
C GLY A 467 -24.31 1.05 5.86
N LEU A 468 -23.16 1.74 6.00
CA LEU A 468 -23.04 2.88 6.92
C LEU A 468 -24.14 3.91 6.65
N SER A 469 -25.02 4.14 7.62
CA SER A 469 -26.16 5.06 7.52
C SER A 469 -26.16 6.17 8.55
N ASP A 470 -25.13 6.25 9.41
CA ASP A 470 -24.98 7.34 10.37
C ASP A 470 -24.59 8.63 9.63
N GLU A 471 -25.52 9.60 9.58
CA GLU A 471 -25.34 10.86 8.86
C GLU A 471 -24.15 11.68 9.39
N LYS A 472 -23.87 11.62 10.71
CA LYS A 472 -22.75 12.35 11.32
C LYS A 472 -21.43 11.76 10.85
N ALA A 473 -21.28 10.43 10.84
CA ALA A 473 -20.06 9.77 10.36
C ALA A 473 -19.84 10.06 8.87
N LEU A 474 -20.86 9.88 8.03
CA LEU A 474 -20.79 10.18 6.59
C LEU A 474 -20.40 11.64 6.32
N LYS A 475 -20.98 12.59 7.07
CA LYS A 475 -20.63 14.02 6.97
C LYS A 475 -19.18 14.27 7.34
N LEU A 476 -18.68 13.71 8.45
CA LEU A 476 -17.29 13.88 8.90
C LEU A 476 -16.31 13.32 7.86
N VAL A 477 -16.60 12.16 7.28
CA VAL A 477 -15.80 11.56 6.20
C VAL A 477 -15.76 12.49 4.97
N ALA A 478 -16.90 13.07 4.57
CA ALA A 478 -16.96 14.02 3.46
C ALA A 478 -16.16 15.31 3.79
N GLU A 479 -16.31 15.85 5.02
CA GLU A 479 -15.58 17.04 5.49
C GLU A 479 -14.05 16.82 5.56
N THR A 480 -13.57 15.57 5.67
CA THR A 480 -12.14 15.25 5.59
C THR A 480 -11.57 15.68 4.24
N ARG A 481 -12.28 15.43 3.14
CA ARG A 481 -11.81 15.74 1.79
C ARG A 481 -11.91 17.21 1.42
N THR A 482 -12.96 17.89 1.91
CA THR A 482 -13.25 19.31 1.61
C THR A 482 -12.66 20.27 2.66
N ALA A 483 -11.79 19.79 3.54
CA ALA A 483 -11.10 20.60 4.52
C ALA A 483 -10.16 21.62 3.83
N LYS A 484 -9.89 22.72 4.53
CA LYS A 484 -9.07 23.82 4.00
C LYS A 484 -7.58 23.45 3.80
N ASP A 485 -7.09 22.48 4.58
CA ASP A 485 -5.72 21.97 4.56
C ASP A 485 -5.66 20.55 5.16
N THR A 486 -4.52 19.88 5.03
CA THR A 486 -4.28 18.52 5.50
C THR A 486 -4.42 18.37 7.01
N ASP A 487 -4.00 19.38 7.80
CA ASP A 487 -4.15 19.35 9.27
C ASP A 487 -5.62 19.41 9.71
N ALA A 488 -6.43 20.21 9.00
CA ALA A 488 -7.86 20.26 9.24
C ALA A 488 -8.55 18.96 8.81
N ALA A 489 -8.10 18.35 7.71
CA ALA A 489 -8.55 17.06 7.24
C ALA A 489 -8.27 15.94 8.23
N ALA A 490 -7.05 15.86 8.77
CA ALA A 490 -6.66 14.89 9.78
C ALA A 490 -7.51 15.00 11.07
N LYS A 491 -7.84 16.22 11.49
CA LYS A 491 -8.76 16.43 12.63
C LYS A 491 -10.17 15.92 12.33
N LYS A 492 -10.68 16.14 11.10
CA LYS A 492 -11.98 15.62 10.68
C LYS A 492 -11.98 14.11 10.59
N TRP A 493 -10.88 13.52 10.13
CA TRP A 493 -10.72 12.08 10.14
C TRP A 493 -10.74 11.50 11.56
N ALA A 494 -10.02 12.11 12.51
CA ALA A 494 -10.04 11.68 13.90
C ALA A 494 -11.45 11.74 14.52
N GLU A 495 -12.24 12.81 14.24
CA GLU A 495 -13.64 12.90 14.64
C GLU A 495 -14.50 11.79 13.99
N ALA A 496 -14.23 11.46 12.72
CA ALA A 496 -14.93 10.39 12.00
C ALA A 496 -14.61 9.02 12.60
N GLN A 497 -13.33 8.72 12.84
CA GLN A 497 -12.89 7.48 13.48
C GLN A 497 -13.51 7.31 14.86
N GLU A 498 -13.46 8.34 15.72
CA GLU A 498 -14.11 8.26 17.04
C GLU A 498 -15.61 7.97 16.91
N ARG A 499 -16.30 8.59 15.93
CA ARG A 499 -17.72 8.34 15.71
C ARG A 499 -18.02 6.92 15.25
N LEU A 500 -17.21 6.34 14.38
CA LEU A 500 -17.38 4.96 13.91
C LEU A 500 -17.26 3.95 15.05
N TYR A 501 -16.30 4.16 15.96
CA TYR A 501 -16.19 3.37 17.19
C TYR A 501 -17.38 3.58 18.14
N GLU A 502 -17.79 4.85 18.34
CA GLU A 502 -18.90 5.19 19.24
C GLU A 502 -20.19 4.46 18.88
N ILE A 503 -20.49 4.35 17.57
CA ILE A 503 -21.69 3.66 17.08
C ILE A 503 -21.52 2.15 16.88
N ALA A 504 -20.33 1.63 17.20
CA ALA A 504 -19.98 0.22 17.19
C ALA A 504 -20.26 -0.50 15.85
N VAL A 505 -19.83 0.07 14.75
CA VAL A 505 -20.05 -0.51 13.39
C VAL A 505 -18.81 -1.15 12.79
N ILE A 506 -17.64 -0.95 13.43
CA ILE A 506 -16.35 -1.35 12.90
C ILE A 506 -15.38 -1.68 14.02
N GLU A 507 -14.59 -2.73 13.84
CA GLU A 507 -13.45 -3.08 14.70
C GLU A 507 -12.28 -3.53 13.84
N PRO A 508 -11.17 -2.80 13.76
CA PRO A 508 -9.95 -3.29 13.13
C PRO A 508 -9.37 -4.40 14.00
N LEU A 509 -9.34 -5.62 13.49
CA LEU A 509 -8.81 -6.78 14.21
C LEU A 509 -7.29 -6.73 14.28
N CYS A 510 -6.65 -6.36 13.19
CA CYS A 510 -5.21 -6.11 13.12
C CYS A 510 -4.82 -5.40 11.81
N HIS A 511 -3.65 -4.81 11.83
CA HIS A 511 -2.93 -4.35 10.65
C HIS A 511 -1.98 -5.47 10.22
N TYR A 512 -2.20 -6.05 9.04
CA TYR A 512 -1.43 -7.20 8.56
C TYR A 512 -0.27 -6.78 7.67
N ALA A 513 0.79 -7.57 7.70
CA ALA A 513 1.96 -7.37 6.88
C ALA A 513 1.92 -8.21 5.60
N SER A 514 2.48 -7.67 4.52
CA SER A 514 2.94 -8.42 3.36
C SER A 514 4.45 -8.64 3.45
N ILE A 515 4.93 -9.72 2.85
CA ILE A 515 6.33 -10.12 2.88
C ILE A 515 6.89 -10.11 1.47
N THR A 516 7.90 -9.28 1.26
CA THR A 516 8.73 -9.30 0.04
C THR A 516 10.11 -9.80 0.40
N GLY A 517 10.61 -10.81 -0.31
CA GLY A 517 11.97 -11.32 -0.14
C GLY A 517 12.92 -10.83 -1.22
N THR A 518 14.17 -10.56 -0.88
CA THR A 518 15.27 -10.34 -1.83
C THR A 518 16.44 -11.23 -1.48
N GLN A 519 17.23 -11.63 -2.47
CA GLN A 519 18.54 -12.20 -2.19
C GLN A 519 19.37 -11.17 -1.40
N ALA A 520 20.23 -11.62 -0.49
CA ALA A 520 20.96 -10.76 0.45
C ALA A 520 21.88 -9.73 -0.26
N ASP A 521 22.38 -10.09 -1.44
CA ASP A 521 23.27 -9.28 -2.27
C ASP A 521 22.54 -8.31 -3.21
N VAL A 522 21.20 -8.36 -3.28
CA VAL A 522 20.41 -7.35 -4.00
C VAL A 522 20.43 -6.04 -3.21
N GLU A 523 20.80 -4.96 -3.89
CA GLU A 523 20.96 -3.62 -3.34
C GLU A 523 19.88 -2.66 -3.88
N ASP A 524 19.63 -1.58 -3.16
CA ASP A 524 18.80 -0.44 -3.56
C ASP A 524 17.34 -0.78 -3.95
N VAL A 525 16.77 -1.83 -3.33
CA VAL A 525 15.34 -2.11 -3.36
C VAL A 525 14.63 -1.30 -2.28
N GLU A 526 13.54 -0.64 -2.62
CA GLU A 526 12.58 -0.09 -1.67
C GLU A 526 11.29 -0.91 -1.71
N VAL A 527 10.55 -0.97 -0.59
CA VAL A 527 9.24 -1.61 -0.52
C VAL A 527 8.28 -0.62 0.12
N LEU A 528 7.17 -0.33 -0.56
CA LEU A 528 6.10 0.54 -0.07
C LEU A 528 4.76 -0.20 -0.18
N ASP A 529 4.06 -0.14 -1.32
CA ASP A 529 2.87 -0.97 -1.60
C ASP A 529 3.25 -2.28 -2.30
N GLY A 530 4.48 -2.37 -2.84
CA GLY A 530 5.12 -3.47 -3.53
C GLY A 530 6.62 -3.21 -3.63
N ALA A 531 7.35 -4.07 -4.35
CA ALA A 531 8.79 -3.89 -4.57
C ALA A 531 9.06 -2.80 -5.62
N ILE A 532 9.80 -1.77 -5.23
CA ILE A 532 10.26 -0.69 -6.10
C ILE A 532 11.68 -1.02 -6.55
N VAL A 533 11.84 -1.39 -7.83
CA VAL A 533 13.04 -2.05 -8.34
C VAL A 533 13.86 -1.22 -9.33
N TRP A 534 13.41 -0.05 -9.73
CA TRP A 534 14.08 0.78 -10.74
C TRP A 534 15.49 1.27 -10.37
N ASN A 535 15.88 1.17 -9.09
CA ASN A 535 17.25 1.40 -8.62
C ASN A 535 17.93 0.11 -8.16
N ALA A 536 17.24 -1.03 -8.26
CA ALA A 536 17.77 -2.31 -7.80
C ALA A 536 18.91 -2.80 -8.68
N LYS A 537 19.89 -3.43 -8.05
CA LYS A 537 21.06 -4.04 -8.69
C LYS A 537 21.56 -5.20 -7.85
N ARG A 538 22.23 -6.14 -8.51
CA ARG A 538 22.83 -7.30 -7.88
C ARG A 538 24.25 -7.49 -8.37
N PRO A 539 25.29 -7.67 -7.50
CA PRO A 539 26.65 -8.04 -7.89
C PRO A 539 26.69 -9.35 -8.69
N GLU A 540 27.71 -9.50 -9.61
CA GLU A 540 27.99 -10.75 -10.32
C GLU A 540 28.49 -11.87 -9.41
#